data_13174efae48f3a323abc313ef2258a64
#
_entry.id   13174efae48f3a323abc313ef2258a64
#
_cell.length_a   1.000
_cell.length_b   1.000
_cell.length_c   1.000
_cell.angle_alpha   90.00
_cell.angle_beta   90.00
_cell.angle_gamma   90.00
#
_symmetry.space_group_name_H-M   'P 1'
#
loop_
_entity.id
_entity.type
_entity.pdbx_description
1 polymer ?
#
loop_
_entity_poly.entity_id
_entity_poly.type
_entity_poly.pdbx_seq_one_letter_code
_entity_poly.pdbx_strand_id
1 'polypeptide(L)'
;HNLMKEYIRQGEIGELAIIRICHMTPGLAPGEGHEYEGPAFHDCGMHYVDIARSYAGCEYRTWNAQGVNMWNYKDPWWIQCHGTFQNGVVFDITQGFVYGQLSKDQTHNSYVDIIGTEGIVRMTHDFTTAVVDLHGVNQTLRVEKPFGGKNIDVLCDLFADSIEAGQRDPRLPLLRDSAIASEYCLLYTSDAAD
;
A
#
# COMPACT_ATOMS: atom_id res chain seq x y z
N HIS A 1 8.98 1.44 4.39
CA HIS A 1 8.02 2.53 4.61
C HIS A 1 8.52 3.56 5.63
N ASN A 2 9.05 3.15 6.80
CA ASN A 2 9.52 4.09 7.83
C ASN A 2 10.62 5.02 7.32
N LEU A 3 11.57 4.50 6.55
CA LEU A 3 12.63 5.31 5.93
C LEU A 3 12.05 6.36 4.97
N MET A 4 11.03 6.02 4.18
CA MET A 4 10.37 6.97 3.29
C MET A 4 9.66 8.08 4.08
N LYS A 5 8.97 7.73 5.18
CA LYS A 5 8.36 8.72 6.09
C LYS A 5 9.41 9.66 6.69
N GLU A 6 10.58 9.13 7.01
CA GLU A 6 11.68 9.93 7.53
C GLU A 6 12.16 10.97 6.51
N TYR A 7 12.31 10.59 5.24
CA TYR A 7 12.70 11.53 4.18
C TYR A 7 11.64 12.60 3.93
N ILE A 8 10.35 12.26 3.99
CA ILE A 8 9.25 13.23 3.92
C ILE A 8 9.38 14.23 5.10
N ARG A 9 9.54 13.72 6.31
CA ARG A 9 9.66 14.54 7.52
C ARG A 9 10.89 15.45 7.53
N GLN A 10 11.98 15.02 6.93
CA GLN A 10 13.21 15.79 6.75
C GLN A 10 13.10 16.89 5.67
N GLY A 11 11.99 16.92 4.91
CA GLY A 11 11.78 17.86 3.82
C GLY A 11 12.57 17.57 2.56
N GLU A 12 13.11 16.35 2.42
CA GLU A 12 13.94 15.97 1.27
C GLU A 12 13.22 16.05 -0.07
N ILE A 13 11.89 15.97 -0.07
CA ILE A 13 11.07 16.03 -1.28
C ILE A 13 10.22 17.31 -1.38
N GLY A 14 10.41 18.27 -0.47
CA GLY A 14 9.55 19.44 -0.35
C GLY A 14 8.15 19.09 0.16
N GLU A 15 7.13 19.77 -0.34
CA GLU A 15 5.74 19.46 0.00
C GLU A 15 5.26 18.21 -0.73
N LEU A 16 4.61 17.29 0.00
CA LEU A 16 4.03 16.07 -0.57
C LEU A 16 2.92 16.43 -1.57
N ALA A 17 3.00 15.90 -2.77
CA ALA A 17 2.04 16.18 -3.84
C ALA A 17 1.30 14.92 -4.34
N ILE A 18 2.01 13.81 -4.54
CA ILE A 18 1.44 12.60 -5.15
C ILE A 18 1.94 11.36 -4.42
N ILE A 19 1.04 10.43 -4.15
CA ILE A 19 1.32 9.08 -3.64
C ILE A 19 0.88 8.08 -4.71
N ARG A 20 1.80 7.25 -5.21
CA ARG A 20 1.49 6.17 -6.14
C ARG A 20 1.91 4.85 -5.56
N ILE A 21 1.00 3.90 -5.51
CA ILE A 21 1.25 2.54 -5.01
C ILE A 21 0.80 1.55 -6.08
N CYS A 22 1.69 0.63 -6.41
CA CYS A 22 1.38 -0.48 -7.28
C CYS A 22 1.78 -1.77 -6.58
N HIS A 23 0.86 -2.71 -6.54
CA HIS A 23 1.14 -4.07 -6.08
C HIS A 23 0.43 -5.06 -6.99
N MET A 24 1.15 -5.53 -7.98
CA MET A 24 0.68 -6.47 -8.99
C MET A 24 1.49 -7.75 -8.89
N THR A 25 0.82 -8.84 -8.55
CA THR A 25 1.44 -10.16 -8.42
C THR A 25 0.68 -11.21 -9.21
N PRO A 26 1.32 -12.30 -9.63
CA PRO A 26 0.59 -13.51 -9.96
C PRO A 26 0.06 -14.08 -8.64
N GLY A 27 -1.16 -14.47 -8.57
CA GLY A 27 -1.68 -15.00 -7.32
C GLY A 27 -2.82 -15.96 -7.51
N LEU A 28 -3.56 -15.82 -8.61
CA LEU A 28 -4.83 -16.49 -8.70
C LEU A 28 -5.12 -16.97 -10.12
N ALA A 29 -4.82 -18.23 -10.36
CA ALA A 29 -5.49 -18.94 -11.44
C ALA A 29 -6.83 -19.50 -10.92
N PRO A 30 -7.83 -19.66 -11.80
CA PRO A 30 -9.08 -20.30 -11.44
C PRO A 30 -8.84 -21.66 -10.78
N GLY A 31 -9.47 -21.90 -9.62
CA GLY A 31 -9.40 -23.18 -8.90
C GLY A 31 -8.22 -23.33 -7.93
N GLU A 32 -7.43 -22.29 -7.67
CA GLU A 32 -6.32 -22.35 -6.72
C GLU A 32 -6.70 -22.05 -5.26
N GLY A 33 -7.98 -21.82 -4.98
CA GLY A 33 -8.52 -21.76 -3.61
C GLY A 33 -8.56 -20.40 -2.97
N HIS A 34 -8.03 -19.37 -3.61
CA HIS A 34 -8.05 -17.99 -3.09
C HIS A 34 -9.42 -17.31 -3.22
N GLU A 35 -10.36 -17.92 -3.92
CA GLU A 35 -11.74 -17.41 -4.05
C GLU A 35 -12.44 -17.26 -2.70
N TYR A 36 -11.96 -17.94 -1.66
CA TYR A 36 -12.47 -17.85 -0.29
C TYR A 36 -11.93 -16.67 0.50
N GLU A 37 -10.84 -16.06 0.07
CA GLU A 37 -10.21 -14.92 0.75
C GLU A 37 -10.89 -13.59 0.37
N GLY A 38 -11.77 -13.63 -0.60
CA GLY A 38 -12.46 -12.45 -1.13
C GLY A 38 -11.71 -11.80 -2.29
N PRO A 39 -12.24 -10.70 -2.83
CA PRO A 39 -11.60 -9.99 -3.94
C PRO A 39 -10.21 -9.50 -3.55
N ALA A 40 -9.31 -9.42 -4.53
CA ALA A 40 -7.91 -9.03 -4.34
C ALA A 40 -7.73 -7.74 -3.51
N PHE A 41 -8.63 -6.77 -3.69
CA PHE A 41 -8.56 -5.52 -2.96
C PHE A 41 -9.00 -5.64 -1.50
N HIS A 42 -9.86 -6.60 -1.15
CA HIS A 42 -10.21 -6.92 0.25
C HIS A 42 -9.06 -7.63 0.97
N ASP A 43 -8.33 -8.49 0.27
CA ASP A 43 -7.22 -9.20 0.88
C ASP A 43 -6.01 -8.28 1.14
N CYS A 44 -5.48 -7.64 0.10
CA CYS A 44 -4.27 -6.83 0.20
C CYS A 44 -4.50 -5.33 0.08
N GLY A 45 -5.56 -4.88 -0.60
CA GLY A 45 -5.79 -3.47 -0.90
C GLY A 45 -5.90 -2.60 0.34
N MET A 46 -6.45 -3.12 1.44
CA MET A 46 -6.55 -2.39 2.71
C MET A 46 -5.19 -1.94 3.24
N HIS A 47 -4.11 -2.71 3.01
CA HIS A 47 -2.77 -2.33 3.42
C HIS A 47 -2.28 -1.10 2.66
N TYR A 48 -2.60 -1.00 1.37
CA TYR A 48 -2.16 0.12 0.52
C TYR A 48 -3.01 1.37 0.74
N VAL A 49 -4.29 1.19 1.02
CA VAL A 49 -5.19 2.27 1.47
C VAL A 49 -4.69 2.85 2.80
N ASP A 50 -4.41 2.03 3.79
CA ASP A 50 -3.91 2.49 5.09
C ASP A 50 -2.54 3.16 4.98
N ILE A 51 -1.62 2.58 4.20
CA ILE A 51 -0.27 3.13 4.03
C ILE A 51 -0.28 4.47 3.29
N ALA A 52 -1.13 4.63 2.26
CA ALA A 52 -1.29 5.91 1.56
C ALA A 52 -1.81 7.00 2.52
N ARG A 53 -2.83 6.67 3.31
CA ARG A 53 -3.37 7.52 4.36
C ARG A 53 -2.29 7.93 5.39
N SER A 54 -1.45 6.97 5.77
CA SER A 54 -0.33 7.19 6.70
C SER A 54 0.77 8.10 6.12
N TYR A 55 0.98 8.13 4.81
CA TYR A 55 1.88 9.09 4.16
C TYR A 55 1.24 10.47 4.05
N ALA A 56 -0.04 10.53 3.66
CA ALA A 56 -0.77 11.80 3.54
C ALA A 56 -0.99 12.51 4.87
N GLY A 57 -1.05 11.76 5.98
CA GLY A 57 -1.29 12.29 7.33
C GLY A 57 -2.70 12.84 7.54
N CYS A 58 -3.64 12.54 6.65
CA CYS A 58 -5.04 12.95 6.74
C CYS A 58 -5.97 11.99 5.99
N GLU A 59 -7.28 12.23 6.09
CA GLU A 59 -8.29 11.37 5.49
C GLU A 59 -8.48 11.63 3.99
N TYR A 60 -9.03 10.64 3.30
CA TYR A 60 -9.47 10.74 1.91
C TYR A 60 -10.57 11.80 1.77
N ARG A 61 -10.56 12.53 0.65
CA ARG A 61 -11.56 13.53 0.29
C ARG A 61 -12.42 13.08 -0.88
N THR A 62 -11.76 12.61 -1.96
CA THR A 62 -12.41 12.10 -3.16
C THR A 62 -11.75 10.80 -3.56
N TRP A 63 -12.52 9.91 -4.15
CA TRP A 63 -12.01 8.66 -4.74
C TRP A 63 -12.87 8.25 -5.92
N ASN A 64 -12.25 7.52 -6.85
CA ASN A 64 -12.89 6.77 -7.90
C ASN A 64 -12.14 5.47 -8.06
N ALA A 65 -12.82 4.43 -8.46
CA ALA A 65 -12.21 3.15 -8.72
C ALA A 65 -12.67 2.58 -10.07
N GLN A 66 -11.81 1.75 -10.65
CA GLN A 66 -12.15 0.92 -11.79
C GLN A 66 -11.52 -0.45 -11.60
N GLY A 67 -12.21 -1.48 -12.05
CA GLY A 67 -11.76 -2.86 -11.90
C GLY A 67 -11.89 -3.65 -13.17
N VAL A 68 -11.23 -4.81 -13.19
CA VAL A 68 -11.35 -5.80 -14.26
C VAL A 68 -11.70 -7.15 -13.66
N ASN A 69 -12.84 -7.67 -14.10
CA ASN A 69 -13.24 -9.04 -13.80
C ASN A 69 -12.60 -9.97 -14.85
N MET A 70 -11.82 -10.92 -14.37
CA MET A 70 -11.16 -11.93 -15.22
C MET A 70 -11.63 -13.33 -14.82
N TRP A 71 -11.59 -14.26 -15.79
CA TRP A 71 -11.94 -15.67 -15.59
C TRP A 71 -13.32 -15.95 -15.00
N ASN A 72 -14.31 -15.07 -15.24
CA ASN A 72 -15.67 -15.15 -14.72
C ASN A 72 -15.79 -15.06 -13.18
N TYR A 73 -14.81 -14.51 -12.50
CA TYR A 73 -14.98 -14.15 -11.10
C TYR A 73 -16.04 -13.06 -10.95
N LYS A 74 -16.80 -13.13 -9.86
CA LYS A 74 -17.85 -12.17 -9.55
C LYS A 74 -17.28 -10.78 -9.26
N ASP A 75 -16.18 -10.74 -8.52
CA ASP A 75 -15.54 -9.52 -8.06
C ASP A 75 -14.26 -9.24 -8.85
N PRO A 76 -13.85 -7.97 -9.02
CA PRO A 76 -12.63 -7.65 -9.74
C PRO A 76 -11.39 -8.13 -9.00
N TRP A 77 -10.46 -8.75 -9.75
CA TRP A 77 -9.17 -9.20 -9.25
C TRP A 77 -8.03 -8.25 -9.61
N TRP A 78 -8.33 -7.16 -10.26
CA TRP A 78 -7.50 -6.00 -10.45
C TRP A 78 -8.35 -4.75 -10.25
N ILE A 79 -7.88 -3.87 -9.39
CA ILE A 79 -8.51 -2.58 -9.12
C ILE A 79 -7.46 -1.49 -9.16
N GLN A 80 -7.80 -0.38 -9.79
CA GLN A 80 -7.12 0.89 -9.66
C GLN A 80 -8.08 1.88 -9.00
N CYS A 81 -7.62 2.52 -7.94
CA CYS A 81 -8.33 3.62 -7.32
C CYS A 81 -7.45 4.87 -7.27
N HIS A 82 -8.07 6.03 -7.43
CA HIS A 82 -7.40 7.33 -7.43
C HIS A 82 -8.31 8.41 -6.85
N GLY A 83 -7.69 9.50 -6.44
CA GLY A 83 -8.43 10.64 -5.89
C GLY A 83 -7.53 11.60 -5.14
N THR A 84 -8.09 12.28 -4.15
CA THR A 84 -7.38 13.28 -3.36
C THR A 84 -7.60 13.06 -1.87
N PHE A 85 -6.61 13.42 -1.08
CA PHE A 85 -6.69 13.60 0.36
C PHE A 85 -7.19 15.00 0.74
N GLN A 86 -7.59 15.18 1.99
CA GLN A 86 -8.10 16.48 2.49
C GLN A 86 -7.10 17.63 2.36
N ASN A 87 -5.80 17.33 2.41
CA ASN A 87 -4.72 18.30 2.20
C ASN A 87 -4.37 18.56 0.72
N GLY A 88 -5.12 17.96 -0.22
CA GLY A 88 -4.91 18.14 -1.66
C GLY A 88 -3.91 17.17 -2.29
N VAL A 89 -3.23 16.33 -1.53
CA VAL A 89 -2.35 15.29 -2.06
C VAL A 89 -3.17 14.33 -2.93
N VAL A 90 -2.67 14.04 -4.13
CA VAL A 90 -3.28 13.08 -5.06
C VAL A 90 -2.78 11.68 -4.76
N PHE A 91 -3.64 10.69 -4.91
CA PHE A 91 -3.22 9.29 -4.82
C PHE A 91 -3.63 8.47 -6.04
N ASP A 92 -2.87 7.43 -6.32
CA ASP A 92 -3.10 6.39 -7.32
C ASP A 92 -2.65 5.05 -6.71
N ILE A 93 -3.60 4.15 -6.48
CA ILE A 93 -3.34 2.82 -5.92
C ILE A 93 -3.82 1.78 -6.90
N THR A 94 -2.92 0.94 -7.38
CA THR A 94 -3.23 -0.19 -8.24
C THR A 94 -2.86 -1.49 -7.55
N GLN A 95 -3.81 -2.40 -7.43
CA GLN A 95 -3.59 -3.69 -6.82
C GLN A 95 -4.29 -4.80 -7.60
N GLY A 96 -3.62 -5.93 -7.73
CA GLY A 96 -4.22 -7.10 -8.38
C GLY A 96 -3.36 -8.35 -8.29
N PHE A 97 -4.03 -9.49 -8.44
CA PHE A 97 -3.43 -10.83 -8.43
C PHE A 97 -3.46 -11.52 -9.80
N VAL A 98 -3.52 -10.74 -10.85
CA VAL A 98 -3.67 -11.23 -12.23
C VAL A 98 -2.45 -10.94 -13.11
N TYR A 99 -1.33 -10.56 -12.50
CA TYR A 99 -0.15 -10.09 -13.22
C TYR A 99 0.67 -11.25 -13.77
N GLY A 100 0.43 -11.58 -15.02
CA GLY A 100 1.14 -12.65 -15.70
C GLY A 100 0.86 -14.05 -15.12
N GLN A 101 -0.34 -14.26 -14.56
CA GLN A 101 -0.69 -15.51 -13.86
C GLN A 101 -0.48 -16.78 -14.69
N LEU A 102 -0.80 -16.74 -15.99
CA LEU A 102 -0.63 -17.86 -16.91
C LEU A 102 0.62 -17.75 -17.78
N SER A 103 1.53 -16.84 -17.45
CA SER A 103 2.81 -16.69 -18.14
C SER A 103 3.72 -17.87 -17.82
N LYS A 104 4.55 -18.26 -18.78
CA LYS A 104 5.56 -19.31 -18.58
C LYS A 104 6.49 -19.00 -17.40
N ASP A 105 6.93 -17.77 -17.33
CA ASP A 105 7.76 -17.24 -16.23
C ASP A 105 6.97 -16.13 -15.55
N GLN A 106 6.48 -16.41 -14.35
CA GLN A 106 5.71 -15.45 -13.57
C GLN A 106 6.60 -14.29 -13.08
N THR A 107 6.01 -13.11 -12.99
CA THR A 107 6.69 -11.92 -12.51
C THR A 107 5.74 -11.09 -11.64
N HIS A 108 6.25 -10.03 -11.05
CA HIS A 108 5.47 -9.08 -10.25
C HIS A 108 5.90 -7.65 -10.58
N ASN A 109 5.08 -6.69 -10.17
CA ASN A 109 5.40 -5.28 -10.23
C ASN A 109 4.90 -4.61 -8.94
N SER A 110 5.84 -4.26 -8.05
CA SER A 110 5.51 -3.67 -6.76
C SER A 110 6.40 -2.47 -6.49
N TYR A 111 5.76 -1.30 -6.33
CA TYR A 111 6.46 -0.07 -5.98
C TYR A 111 5.58 0.89 -5.18
N VAL A 112 6.24 1.80 -4.48
CA VAL A 112 5.65 2.98 -3.86
C VAL A 112 6.46 4.19 -4.30
N ASP A 113 5.83 5.14 -4.99
CA ASP A 113 6.39 6.45 -5.34
C ASP A 113 5.75 7.52 -4.48
N ILE A 114 6.56 8.26 -3.77
CA ILE A 114 6.15 9.45 -3.02
C ILE A 114 6.81 10.64 -3.70
N ILE A 115 6.00 11.48 -4.32
CA ILE A 115 6.45 12.60 -5.13
C ILE A 115 6.08 13.90 -4.44
N GLY A 116 7.07 14.71 -4.20
CA GLY A 116 6.91 16.06 -3.65
C GLY A 116 7.20 17.14 -4.69
N THR A 117 7.13 18.38 -4.26
CA THR A 117 7.38 19.56 -5.10
C THR A 117 8.84 19.71 -5.51
N GLU A 118 9.76 19.09 -4.79
CA GLU A 118 11.21 19.29 -4.96
C GLU A 118 12.00 17.98 -5.07
N GLY A 119 11.34 16.84 -4.89
CA GLY A 119 12.02 15.55 -4.96
C GLY A 119 11.07 14.36 -5.00
N ILE A 120 11.66 13.17 -5.02
CA ILE A 120 10.93 11.90 -5.05
C ILE A 120 11.65 10.88 -4.19
N VAL A 121 10.88 10.04 -3.51
CA VAL A 121 11.37 8.80 -2.93
C VAL A 121 10.57 7.62 -3.46
N ARG A 122 11.28 6.62 -3.96
CA ARG A 122 10.71 5.40 -4.51
C ARG A 122 11.15 4.18 -3.72
N MET A 123 10.23 3.29 -3.43
CA MET A 123 10.52 1.95 -2.93
C MET A 123 10.07 0.90 -3.94
N THR A 124 10.93 -0.08 -4.17
CA THR A 124 10.59 -1.32 -4.91
C THR A 124 11.02 -2.53 -4.08
N HIS A 125 10.41 -3.68 -4.33
CA HIS A 125 10.85 -4.94 -3.74
C HIS A 125 10.54 -6.11 -4.67
N ASP A 126 11.30 -7.19 -4.49
CA ASP A 126 11.14 -8.47 -5.19
C ASP A 126 10.84 -9.63 -4.24
N PHE A 127 10.29 -9.33 -3.04
CA PHE A 127 10.05 -10.25 -1.93
C PHE A 127 11.31 -10.87 -1.30
N THR A 128 12.48 -10.54 -1.81
CA THR A 128 13.79 -10.92 -1.25
C THR A 128 14.54 -9.68 -0.77
N THR A 129 14.53 -8.66 -1.60
CA THR A 129 15.23 -7.39 -1.38
C THR A 129 14.26 -6.23 -1.51
N ALA A 130 14.37 -5.25 -0.64
CA ALA A 130 13.71 -3.96 -0.75
C ALA A 130 14.73 -2.87 -1.05
N VAL A 131 14.43 -2.04 -2.03
CA VAL A 131 15.28 -0.93 -2.45
C VAL A 131 14.51 0.37 -2.26
N VAL A 132 15.14 1.36 -1.63
CA VAL A 132 14.63 2.72 -1.51
C VAL A 132 15.59 3.67 -2.19
N ASP A 133 15.11 4.33 -3.24
CA ASP A 133 15.81 5.37 -3.98
C ASP A 133 15.25 6.74 -3.59
N LEU A 134 16.09 7.64 -3.10
CA LEU A 134 15.78 9.03 -2.81
C LEU A 134 16.48 9.92 -3.83
N HIS A 135 15.74 10.83 -4.45
CA HIS A 135 16.25 11.99 -5.17
C HIS A 135 15.69 13.24 -4.48
N GLY A 136 16.38 13.68 -3.45
CA GLY A 136 15.97 14.77 -2.58
C GLY A 136 16.74 16.07 -2.86
N VAL A 137 16.33 17.15 -2.19
CA VAL A 137 16.98 18.47 -2.32
C VAL A 137 18.38 18.51 -1.79
N ASN A 138 18.66 17.73 -0.73
CA ASN A 138 19.99 17.73 -0.09
C ASN A 138 20.85 16.57 -0.53
N GLN A 139 20.23 15.45 -0.98
CA GLN A 139 20.96 14.22 -1.27
C GLN A 139 20.25 13.33 -2.26
N THR A 140 21.03 12.49 -2.92
CA THR A 140 20.54 11.33 -3.68
C THR A 140 21.13 10.08 -3.05
N LEU A 141 20.25 9.16 -2.64
CA LEU A 141 20.62 7.95 -1.92
C LEU A 141 19.92 6.73 -2.49
N ARG A 142 20.61 5.61 -2.46
CA ARG A 142 20.05 4.29 -2.67
C ARG A 142 20.31 3.42 -1.45
N VAL A 143 19.27 2.90 -0.86
CA VAL A 143 19.33 2.00 0.30
C VAL A 143 18.74 0.66 -0.11
N GLU A 144 19.51 -0.40 0.03
CA GLU A 144 19.10 -1.77 -0.24
C GLU A 144 19.14 -2.58 1.06
N LYS A 145 18.10 -3.34 1.34
CA LYS A 145 17.98 -4.18 2.54
C LYS A 145 17.26 -5.48 2.21
N PRO A 146 17.50 -6.56 2.95
CA PRO A 146 16.63 -7.73 2.88
C PRO A 146 15.16 -7.34 3.11
N PHE A 147 14.25 -7.95 2.36
CA PHE A 147 12.81 -7.74 2.57
C PHE A 147 12.39 -8.34 3.92
N GLY A 148 11.93 -7.49 4.84
CA GLY A 148 11.72 -7.84 6.25
C GLY A 148 10.42 -8.60 6.54
N GLY A 149 9.63 -8.93 5.54
CA GLY A 149 8.35 -9.59 5.74
C GLY A 149 7.33 -8.73 6.53
N LYS A 150 6.42 -9.39 7.21
CA LYS A 150 5.28 -8.73 7.91
C LYS A 150 5.63 -8.19 9.30
N ASN A 151 6.81 -8.52 9.87
CA ASN A 151 7.26 -8.12 11.22
C ASN A 151 6.20 -8.38 12.32
N ILE A 152 5.51 -9.50 12.25
CA ILE A 152 4.47 -9.88 13.21
C ILE A 152 5.04 -10.06 14.62
N ASP A 153 6.26 -10.57 14.73
CA ASP A 153 7.02 -10.68 15.97
C ASP A 153 7.16 -9.32 16.66
N VAL A 154 7.60 -8.29 15.95
CA VAL A 154 7.70 -6.92 16.48
C VAL A 154 6.34 -6.39 16.94
N LEU A 155 5.27 -6.69 16.19
CA LEU A 155 3.91 -6.27 16.56
C LEU A 155 3.48 -6.96 17.88
N CYS A 156 3.75 -8.25 18.03
CA CYS A 156 3.45 -9.01 19.25
C CYS A 156 4.22 -8.47 20.46
N ASP A 157 5.51 -8.17 20.29
CA ASP A 157 6.34 -7.60 21.35
C ASP A 157 5.79 -6.24 21.80
N LEU A 158 5.50 -5.33 20.87
CA LEU A 158 4.92 -4.02 21.18
C LEU A 158 3.57 -4.13 21.92
N PHE A 159 2.78 -5.14 21.55
CA PHE A 159 1.49 -5.38 22.20
C PHE A 159 1.68 -5.91 23.63
N ALA A 160 2.61 -6.86 23.84
CA ALA A 160 2.95 -7.38 25.17
C ALA A 160 3.50 -6.27 26.08
N ASP A 161 4.47 -5.49 25.59
CA ASP A 161 5.05 -4.35 26.33
C ASP A 161 3.98 -3.33 26.73
N SER A 162 2.99 -3.08 25.84
CA SER A 162 1.88 -2.17 26.14
C SER A 162 0.99 -2.68 27.27
N ILE A 163 0.74 -3.99 27.32
CA ILE A 163 -0.03 -4.62 28.40
C ILE A 163 0.73 -4.51 29.72
N GLU A 164 2.01 -4.84 29.74
CA GLU A 164 2.85 -4.77 30.94
C GLU A 164 2.98 -3.33 31.47
N ALA A 165 3.13 -2.36 30.57
CA ALA A 165 3.21 -0.94 30.92
C ALA A 165 1.85 -0.33 31.31
N GLY A 166 0.73 -1.01 31.05
CA GLY A 166 -0.62 -0.45 31.23
C GLY A 166 -0.90 0.75 30.32
N GLN A 167 -0.12 0.90 29.26
CA GLN A 167 -0.21 2.02 28.32
C GLN A 167 0.09 1.54 26.89
N ARG A 168 -0.78 1.89 25.93
CA ARG A 168 -0.58 1.55 24.53
C ARG A 168 0.67 2.21 23.97
N ASP A 169 1.53 1.44 23.31
CA ASP A 169 2.64 1.97 22.53
C ASP A 169 2.08 2.77 21.33
N PRO A 170 2.56 4.00 21.07
CA PRO A 170 2.07 4.84 19.97
C PRO A 170 2.32 4.27 18.57
N ARG A 171 3.21 3.30 18.44
CA ARG A 171 3.50 2.59 17.19
C ARG A 171 2.42 1.57 16.82
N LEU A 172 1.61 1.13 17.77
CA LEU A 172 0.48 0.24 17.53
C LEU A 172 -0.66 1.01 16.85
N PRO A 173 -1.28 0.47 15.79
CA PRO A 173 -2.42 1.09 15.14
C PRO A 173 -3.62 1.19 16.09
N LEU A 174 -4.50 2.13 15.84
CA LEU A 174 -5.80 2.19 16.49
C LEU A 174 -6.80 1.30 15.73
N LEU A 175 -7.75 0.72 16.44
CA LEU A 175 -8.86 0.00 15.82
C LEU A 175 -9.61 0.87 14.78
N ARG A 176 -9.72 2.17 15.05
CA ARG A 176 -10.30 3.14 14.13
C ARG A 176 -9.55 3.20 12.79
N ASP A 177 -8.23 3.12 12.78
CA ASP A 177 -7.43 3.18 11.56
C ASP A 177 -7.72 1.97 10.67
N SER A 178 -7.80 0.78 11.26
CA SER A 178 -8.17 -0.44 10.55
C SER A 178 -9.61 -0.40 10.02
N ALA A 179 -10.55 0.14 10.81
CA ALA A 179 -11.94 0.30 10.39
C ALA A 179 -12.06 1.23 9.18
N ILE A 180 -11.38 2.38 9.20
CA ILE A 180 -11.36 3.34 8.09
C ILE A 180 -10.74 2.70 6.84
N ALA A 181 -9.62 2.01 6.96
CA ALA A 181 -8.99 1.33 5.81
C ALA A 181 -9.92 0.29 5.18
N SER A 182 -10.63 -0.48 6.00
CA SER A 182 -11.61 -1.48 5.53
C SER A 182 -12.81 -0.83 4.86
N GLU A 183 -13.32 0.28 5.40
CA GLU A 183 -14.43 1.04 4.80
C GLU A 183 -14.08 1.51 3.38
N TYR A 184 -12.92 2.13 3.19
CA TYR A 184 -12.49 2.58 1.87
C TYR A 184 -12.24 1.42 0.90
N CYS A 185 -11.73 0.29 1.36
CA CYS A 185 -11.59 -0.90 0.51
C CYS A 185 -12.94 -1.41 0.01
N LEU A 186 -13.96 -1.42 0.85
CA LEU A 186 -15.32 -1.81 0.46
C LEU A 186 -15.91 -0.83 -0.55
N LEU A 187 -15.76 0.49 -0.32
CA LEU A 187 -16.22 1.52 -1.25
C LEU A 187 -15.55 1.39 -2.62
N TYR A 188 -14.24 1.21 -2.67
CA TYR A 188 -13.51 1.05 -3.93
C TYR A 188 -13.93 -0.21 -4.69
N THR A 189 -14.17 -1.31 -3.99
CA THR A 189 -14.62 -2.55 -4.64
C THR A 189 -16.03 -2.42 -5.21
N SER A 190 -16.93 -1.74 -4.50
CA SER A 190 -18.29 -1.47 -4.98
C SER A 190 -18.28 -0.54 -6.20
N ASP A 191 -17.50 0.55 -6.15
CA ASP A 191 -17.40 1.52 -7.24
C ASP A 191 -16.77 0.89 -8.51
N ALA A 192 -15.85 -0.03 -8.34
CA ALA A 192 -15.20 -0.73 -9.44
C ALA A 192 -16.04 -1.86 -10.07
N ALA A 193 -17.11 -2.30 -9.39
CA ALA A 193 -17.99 -3.37 -9.85
C ALA A 193 -19.18 -2.86 -10.68
N ASP A 194 -19.50 -1.58 -10.60
CA ASP A 194 -20.53 -0.86 -11.37
C ASP A 194 -19.99 -0.37 -12.73
#